data_c67d65ad3e3778ba1b93dda1b037f9a4
#
_entry.id   c67d65ad3e3778ba1b93dda1b037f9a4
#
_cell.length_a   1.000
_cell.length_b   1.000
_cell.length_c   1.000
_cell.angle_alpha   90.00
_cell.angle_beta   90.00
_cell.angle_gamma   90.00
#
_symmetry.space_group_name_H-M   'P 1'
#
loop_
_entity.id
_entity.type
_entity.pdbx_description
1 polymer ?
#
loop_
_entity_poly.entity_id
_entity_poly.type
_entity_poly.pdbx_seq_one_letter_code
_entity_poly.pdbx_strand_id
1 'polypeptide(L)'
;KKLISHILIALTGMLAVSCNAWLDVTPENAIADDDLFSTGFGYRNALNGIYTNLASDELYGKQLSWGFLSAISQQYNQKAGTISPMYADASELIYNTVDTEPVVTAIWEKGYKVIANLNKLIENIRPTDISLFEYGEEEKNLIYAEALSLRAMMHFDLLRLFAPATATNPSGAYLPYRDKYEAAVVEKCTVTDFIEKVLKDLLEAEDILRKFDTEDHPEAMYASQMYEPTPEWNARYRFNSGSYIDDMGAFFWYRGIRFNYLALLGLKARVCIYAGPAYYKNAETAAKELYNTYYQQKTADR
;
A
#
# COMPACT_ATOMS: atom_id res chain seq x y z
N LYS A 1 -52.78 4.19 -44.56
CA LYS A 1 -51.29 4.15 -44.59
C LYS A 1 -50.63 5.15 -43.60
N LYS A 2 -51.10 6.42 -43.54
CA LYS A 2 -50.50 7.45 -42.61
C LYS A 2 -50.74 7.05 -41.13
N LEU A 3 -51.88 6.49 -40.73
CA LEU A 3 -52.16 6.10 -39.35
C LEU A 3 -51.25 4.96 -38.84
N ILE A 4 -50.98 3.97 -39.72
CA ILE A 4 -50.08 2.85 -39.42
C ILE A 4 -48.63 3.35 -39.22
N SER A 5 -48.22 4.34 -40.02
CA SER A 5 -46.87 4.96 -39.89
C SER A 5 -46.70 5.71 -38.57
N HIS A 6 -47.75 6.40 -38.07
CA HIS A 6 -47.69 7.10 -36.78
C HIS A 6 -47.67 6.13 -35.58
N ILE A 7 -48.39 5.01 -35.68
CA ILE A 7 -48.41 3.95 -34.65
C ILE A 7 -47.06 3.25 -34.61
N LEU A 8 -46.40 3.02 -35.75
CA LEU A 8 -45.06 2.40 -35.80
C LEU A 8 -44.00 3.30 -35.22
N ILE A 9 -44.06 4.63 -35.46
CA ILE A 9 -43.14 5.63 -34.89
C ILE A 9 -43.35 5.75 -33.38
N ALA A 10 -44.58 5.71 -32.89
CA ALA A 10 -44.87 5.74 -31.46
C ALA A 10 -44.38 4.47 -30.74
N LEU A 11 -44.48 3.30 -31.38
CA LEU A 11 -43.99 2.04 -30.80
C LEU A 11 -42.47 1.97 -30.77
N THR A 12 -41.77 2.54 -31.78
CA THR A 12 -40.31 2.63 -31.80
C THR A 12 -39.76 3.64 -30.77
N GLY A 13 -40.51 4.70 -30.46
CA GLY A 13 -40.16 5.68 -29.41
C GLY A 13 -40.29 5.10 -27.99
N MET A 14 -41.19 4.15 -27.76
CA MET A 14 -41.36 3.48 -26.46
C MET A 14 -40.26 2.44 -26.18
N LEU A 15 -39.57 1.94 -27.18
CA LEU A 15 -38.46 0.99 -27.02
C LEU A 15 -37.12 1.68 -26.70
N ALA A 16 -37.05 3.01 -26.83
CA ALA A 16 -35.85 3.78 -26.51
C ALA A 16 -35.75 4.22 -25.02
N VAL A 17 -36.80 3.98 -24.23
CA VAL A 17 -36.73 4.13 -22.76
C VAL A 17 -36.27 2.79 -22.17
N SER A 18 -35.11 2.33 -22.59
CA SER A 18 -34.45 1.18 -22.02
C SER A 18 -33.88 1.54 -20.64
N CYS A 19 -34.36 0.85 -19.65
CA CYS A 19 -34.00 0.93 -18.25
C CYS A 19 -32.51 0.92 -18.05
N ASN A 20 -31.90 2.07 -17.77
CA ASN A 20 -30.56 2.13 -17.19
C ASN A 20 -30.50 1.44 -15.80
N ALA A 21 -31.64 1.31 -15.12
CA ALA A 21 -31.73 0.66 -13.82
C ALA A 21 -31.49 -0.87 -13.84
N TRP A 22 -31.53 -1.55 -15.01
CA TRP A 22 -31.25 -2.98 -15.10
C TRP A 22 -29.75 -3.30 -15.27
N LEU A 23 -28.92 -2.29 -15.60
CA LEU A 23 -27.47 -2.41 -15.72
C LEU A 23 -26.75 -2.05 -14.41
N ASP A 24 -27.44 -1.46 -13.45
CA ASP A 24 -26.93 -1.18 -12.10
C ASP A 24 -27.11 -2.40 -11.18
N VAL A 25 -26.57 -3.54 -11.58
CA VAL A 25 -26.43 -4.69 -10.67
C VAL A 25 -25.22 -4.44 -9.79
N THR A 26 -25.40 -3.71 -8.68
CA THR A 26 -24.45 -3.79 -7.57
C THR A 26 -24.46 -5.24 -7.07
N PRO A 27 -23.30 -5.93 -7.03
CA PRO A 27 -23.23 -7.25 -6.41
C PRO A 27 -23.80 -7.18 -4.99
N GLU A 28 -24.65 -8.11 -4.59
CA GLU A 28 -25.31 -8.15 -3.26
C GLU A 28 -24.36 -8.00 -2.06
N ASN A 29 -23.06 -8.15 -2.27
CA ASN A 29 -22.01 -8.01 -1.26
C ASN A 29 -21.06 -6.80 -1.50
N ALA A 30 -21.34 -5.93 -2.47
CA ALA A 30 -20.56 -4.72 -2.67
C ALA A 30 -21.21 -3.57 -1.88
N ILE A 31 -20.53 -3.10 -0.85
CA ILE A 31 -20.88 -1.83 -0.21
C ILE A 31 -20.71 -0.75 -1.28
N ALA A 32 -21.79 0.02 -1.55
CA ALA A 32 -21.69 1.17 -2.45
C ALA A 32 -20.61 2.13 -1.92
N ASP A 33 -19.88 2.77 -2.82
CA ASP A 33 -18.77 3.65 -2.43
C ASP A 33 -19.19 4.76 -1.49
N ASP A 34 -20.37 5.34 -1.74
CA ASP A 34 -20.95 6.40 -0.90
C ASP A 34 -21.27 5.90 0.51
N ASP A 35 -21.67 4.64 0.66
CA ASP A 35 -21.94 4.02 1.95
C ASP A 35 -20.64 3.71 2.71
N LEU A 36 -19.59 3.25 2.00
CA LEU A 36 -18.30 2.91 2.62
C LEU A 36 -17.66 4.13 3.29
N PHE A 37 -17.66 5.28 2.64
CA PHE A 37 -17.04 6.50 3.15
C PHE A 37 -18.00 7.43 3.91
N SER A 38 -19.17 6.92 4.29
CA SER A 38 -20.17 7.68 5.10
C SER A 38 -19.87 7.71 6.60
N THR A 39 -18.96 6.84 7.09
CA THR A 39 -18.62 6.71 8.52
C THR A 39 -17.12 6.51 8.72
N GLY A 40 -16.58 6.92 9.89
CA GLY A 40 -15.19 6.64 10.27
C GLY A 40 -14.85 5.15 10.25
N PHE A 41 -15.81 4.30 10.64
CA PHE A 41 -15.66 2.84 10.54
C PHE A 41 -15.46 2.36 9.10
N GLY A 42 -16.13 2.98 8.14
CA GLY A 42 -15.94 2.69 6.71
C GLY A 42 -14.52 3.00 6.23
N TYR A 43 -13.91 4.09 6.69
CA TYR A 43 -12.50 4.41 6.41
C TYR A 43 -11.54 3.38 7.01
N ARG A 44 -11.80 2.91 8.26
CA ARG A 44 -11.03 1.80 8.87
C ARG A 44 -11.12 0.53 8.03
N ASN A 45 -12.33 0.18 7.59
CA ASN A 45 -12.56 -1.00 6.77
C ASN A 45 -11.88 -0.90 5.41
N ALA A 46 -11.90 0.27 4.76
CA ALA A 46 -11.19 0.50 3.52
C ALA A 46 -9.67 0.28 3.69
N LEU A 47 -9.07 0.82 4.74
CA LEU A 47 -7.65 0.62 5.03
C LEU A 47 -7.34 -0.85 5.35
N ASN A 48 -8.16 -1.53 6.16
CA ASN A 48 -7.99 -2.95 6.47
C ASN A 48 -8.13 -3.83 5.20
N GLY A 49 -9.05 -3.49 4.30
CA GLY A 49 -9.20 -4.13 3.00
C GLY A 49 -7.96 -3.97 2.13
N ILE A 50 -7.30 -2.81 2.18
CA ILE A 50 -6.02 -2.56 1.49
C ILE A 50 -4.91 -3.47 2.08
N TYR A 51 -4.78 -3.56 3.41
CA TYR A 51 -3.82 -4.48 4.04
C TYR A 51 -4.09 -5.94 3.66
N THR A 52 -5.36 -6.34 3.60
CA THR A 52 -5.75 -7.69 3.14
C THR A 52 -5.32 -7.95 1.70
N ASN A 53 -5.51 -6.97 0.80
CA ASN A 53 -5.05 -7.09 -0.58
C ASN A 53 -3.52 -7.13 -0.69
N LEU A 54 -2.80 -6.34 0.13
CA LEU A 54 -1.33 -6.40 0.19
C LEU A 54 -0.82 -7.75 0.70
N ALA A 55 -1.55 -8.40 1.61
CA ALA A 55 -1.21 -9.73 2.13
C ALA A 55 -1.60 -10.88 1.19
N SER A 56 -2.12 -10.61 0.00
CA SER A 56 -2.43 -11.66 -0.98
C SER A 56 -1.16 -12.35 -1.51
N ASP A 57 -1.33 -13.57 -2.01
CA ASP A 57 -0.22 -14.37 -2.55
C ASP A 57 0.49 -13.69 -3.72
N GLU A 58 -0.21 -12.91 -4.52
CA GLU A 58 0.36 -12.19 -5.67
C GLU A 58 1.28 -11.04 -5.23
N LEU A 59 1.12 -10.55 -3.99
CA LEU A 59 1.93 -9.46 -3.44
C LEU A 59 2.78 -9.95 -2.26
N TYR A 60 2.64 -9.31 -1.09
CA TYR A 60 3.54 -9.56 0.05
C TYR A 60 3.24 -10.85 0.82
N GLY A 61 2.07 -11.47 0.61
CA GLY A 61 1.80 -12.81 1.16
C GLY A 61 2.74 -13.87 0.61
N LYS A 62 3.26 -13.68 -0.63
CA LYS A 62 4.18 -14.65 -1.24
C LYS A 62 5.15 -14.01 -2.24
N GLN A 63 4.66 -13.46 -3.37
CA GLN A 63 5.52 -13.18 -4.52
C GLN A 63 6.50 -12.03 -4.27
N LEU A 64 6.11 -10.97 -3.55
CA LEU A 64 6.97 -9.84 -3.19
C LEU A 64 7.73 -10.02 -1.86
N SER A 65 7.70 -11.20 -1.26
CA SER A 65 8.44 -11.54 -0.05
C SER A 65 9.37 -12.74 -0.28
N TRP A 66 8.88 -13.95 -0.09
CA TRP A 66 9.67 -15.19 -0.18
C TRP A 66 9.46 -15.96 -1.50
N GLY A 67 8.54 -15.52 -2.39
CA GLY A 67 8.24 -16.17 -3.66
C GLY A 67 9.13 -15.67 -4.81
N PHE A 68 8.51 -15.04 -5.81
CA PHE A 68 9.15 -14.56 -7.04
C PHE A 68 10.34 -13.63 -6.77
N LEU A 69 10.20 -12.68 -5.82
CA LEU A 69 11.27 -11.74 -5.46
C LEU A 69 12.52 -12.46 -4.94
N SER A 70 12.36 -13.50 -4.12
CA SER A 70 13.48 -14.31 -3.63
C SER A 70 14.11 -15.15 -4.73
N ALA A 71 13.34 -15.61 -5.72
CA ALA A 71 13.86 -16.33 -6.87
C ALA A 71 14.72 -15.42 -7.76
N ILE A 72 14.25 -14.24 -8.16
CA ILE A 72 15.03 -13.31 -8.98
C ILE A 72 16.28 -12.77 -8.26
N SER A 73 16.27 -12.72 -6.93
CA SER A 73 17.44 -12.37 -6.12
C SER A 73 18.37 -13.57 -5.82
N GLN A 74 18.09 -14.73 -6.43
CA GLN A 74 18.88 -15.95 -6.36
C GLN A 74 19.10 -16.47 -4.92
N GLN A 75 18.10 -16.28 -4.04
CA GLN A 75 18.17 -16.76 -2.67
C GLN A 75 17.87 -18.26 -2.53
N TYR A 76 17.38 -18.90 -3.58
CA TYR A 76 17.08 -20.32 -3.60
C TYR A 76 18.20 -21.13 -4.25
N ASN A 77 18.48 -22.32 -3.69
CA ASN A 77 19.39 -23.27 -4.32
C ASN A 77 18.68 -24.05 -5.44
N GLN A 78 19.03 -23.75 -6.66
CA GLN A 78 18.40 -24.34 -7.86
C GLN A 78 18.80 -25.80 -8.16
N LYS A 79 19.81 -26.35 -7.50
CA LYS A 79 20.36 -27.66 -7.83
C LYS A 79 19.47 -28.86 -7.51
N ALA A 80 18.31 -28.64 -6.94
CA ALA A 80 17.58 -29.73 -6.29
C ALA A 80 16.54 -30.46 -7.17
N GLY A 81 16.24 -30.03 -8.39
CA GLY A 81 15.17 -30.65 -9.21
C GLY A 81 13.77 -30.59 -8.55
N THR A 82 13.65 -29.90 -7.46
CA THR A 82 12.44 -29.77 -6.60
C THR A 82 11.81 -28.38 -6.66
N ILE A 83 12.42 -27.46 -7.37
CA ILE A 83 11.92 -26.09 -7.53
C ILE A 83 10.91 -26.10 -8.67
N SER A 84 9.76 -25.40 -8.47
CA SER A 84 8.77 -25.26 -9.52
C SER A 84 9.38 -24.57 -10.75
N PRO A 85 8.93 -24.90 -11.98
CA PRO A 85 9.43 -24.27 -13.21
C PRO A 85 9.42 -22.76 -13.15
N MET A 86 8.37 -22.14 -12.58
CA MET A 86 8.26 -20.70 -12.39
C MET A 86 9.46 -20.11 -11.62
N TYR A 87 9.88 -20.74 -10.51
CA TYR A 87 11.02 -20.24 -9.74
C TYR A 87 12.35 -20.48 -10.42
N ALA A 88 12.48 -21.58 -11.18
CA ALA A 88 13.66 -21.85 -11.98
C ALA A 88 13.83 -20.77 -13.06
N ASP A 89 12.80 -20.51 -13.86
CA ASP A 89 12.80 -19.48 -14.90
C ASP A 89 13.03 -18.08 -14.31
N ALA A 90 12.36 -17.75 -13.20
CA ALA A 90 12.53 -16.48 -12.52
C ALA A 90 13.96 -16.24 -12.05
N SER A 91 14.64 -17.27 -11.53
CA SER A 91 16.04 -17.18 -11.09
C SER A 91 17.03 -17.08 -12.24
N GLU A 92 16.67 -17.54 -13.42
CA GLU A 92 17.41 -17.34 -14.67
C GLU A 92 17.03 -16.00 -15.36
N LEU A 93 16.16 -15.20 -14.73
CA LEU A 93 15.65 -13.93 -15.24
C LEU A 93 14.85 -14.09 -16.55
N ILE A 94 14.18 -15.23 -16.72
CA ILE A 94 13.29 -15.51 -17.84
C ILE A 94 11.85 -15.23 -17.41
N TYR A 95 11.23 -14.20 -17.97
CA TYR A 95 9.93 -13.68 -17.51
C TYR A 95 8.76 -13.92 -18.46
N ASN A 96 9.02 -14.48 -19.65
CA ASN A 96 8.04 -14.63 -20.73
C ASN A 96 7.65 -16.08 -20.98
N THR A 97 7.76 -16.95 -20.00
CA THR A 97 7.31 -18.34 -20.08
C THR A 97 5.86 -18.47 -19.61
N VAL A 98 5.24 -19.60 -19.94
CA VAL A 98 3.90 -19.96 -19.47
C VAL A 98 3.81 -20.01 -17.94
N ASP A 99 4.92 -20.22 -17.25
CA ASP A 99 4.99 -20.32 -15.80
C ASP A 99 5.26 -18.97 -15.11
N THR A 100 6.07 -18.09 -15.71
CA THR A 100 6.46 -16.79 -15.11
C THR A 100 5.58 -15.61 -15.51
N GLU A 101 5.15 -15.55 -16.78
CA GLU A 101 4.35 -14.43 -17.30
C GLU A 101 3.06 -14.17 -16.48
N PRO A 102 2.27 -15.19 -16.08
CA PRO A 102 1.10 -14.97 -15.25
C PRO A 102 1.42 -14.34 -13.88
N VAL A 103 2.55 -14.72 -13.28
CA VAL A 103 2.98 -14.19 -11.98
C VAL A 103 3.38 -12.71 -12.10
N VAL A 104 4.18 -12.39 -13.12
CA VAL A 104 4.60 -11.00 -13.41
C VAL A 104 3.39 -10.12 -13.69
N THR A 105 2.45 -10.60 -14.50
CA THR A 105 1.19 -9.91 -14.81
C THR A 105 0.35 -9.70 -13.56
N ALA A 106 0.20 -10.72 -12.72
CA ALA A 106 -0.59 -10.64 -11.49
C ALA A 106 0.02 -9.63 -10.48
N ILE A 107 1.34 -9.57 -10.35
CA ILE A 107 2.01 -8.56 -9.51
C ILE A 107 1.68 -7.14 -10.00
N TRP A 108 1.77 -6.91 -11.31
CA TRP A 108 1.45 -5.61 -11.92
C TRP A 108 0.00 -5.20 -11.68
N GLU A 109 -0.95 -6.06 -12.04
CA GLU A 109 -2.37 -5.77 -11.95
C GLU A 109 -2.83 -5.57 -10.50
N LYS A 110 -2.42 -6.46 -9.60
CA LYS A 110 -2.75 -6.36 -8.17
C LYS A 110 -2.10 -5.14 -7.52
N GLY A 111 -0.84 -4.84 -7.86
CA GLY A 111 -0.13 -3.66 -7.37
C GLY A 111 -0.87 -2.37 -7.75
N TYR A 112 -1.23 -2.19 -9.01
CA TYR A 112 -2.01 -1.02 -9.43
C TYR A 112 -3.44 -1.00 -8.91
N LYS A 113 -4.07 -2.16 -8.69
CA LYS A 113 -5.37 -2.23 -8.00
C LYS A 113 -5.28 -1.75 -6.55
N VAL A 114 -4.24 -2.13 -5.83
CA VAL A 114 -3.99 -1.61 -4.47
C VAL A 114 -3.77 -0.10 -4.50
N ILE A 115 -2.98 0.42 -5.44
CA ILE A 115 -2.75 1.86 -5.62
C ILE A 115 -4.07 2.60 -5.91
N ALA A 116 -4.94 2.04 -6.75
CA ALA A 116 -6.26 2.63 -7.03
C ALA A 116 -7.13 2.71 -5.77
N ASN A 117 -7.17 1.65 -4.96
CA ASN A 117 -7.89 1.65 -3.68
C ASN A 117 -7.31 2.66 -2.68
N LEU A 118 -5.98 2.79 -2.63
CA LEU A 118 -5.30 3.80 -1.82
C LEU A 118 -5.64 5.22 -2.26
N ASN A 119 -5.63 5.48 -3.57
CA ASN A 119 -6.02 6.78 -4.11
C ASN A 119 -7.46 7.13 -3.74
N LYS A 120 -8.38 6.16 -3.88
CA LYS A 120 -9.77 6.32 -3.49
C LYS A 120 -9.91 6.69 -2.01
N LEU A 121 -9.22 5.97 -1.13
CA LEU A 121 -9.20 6.26 0.30
C LEU A 121 -8.64 7.67 0.58
N ILE A 122 -7.50 8.02 -0.02
CA ILE A 122 -6.83 9.31 0.15
C ILE A 122 -7.70 10.48 -0.32
N GLU A 123 -8.35 10.36 -1.48
CA GLU A 123 -9.22 11.40 -2.02
C GLU A 123 -10.46 11.63 -1.16
N ASN A 124 -11.06 10.55 -0.63
CA ASN A 124 -12.22 10.67 0.22
C ASN A 124 -11.89 11.20 1.62
N ILE A 125 -10.78 10.78 2.23
CA ILE A 125 -10.47 11.16 3.61
C ILE A 125 -10.03 12.63 3.73
N ARG A 126 -9.36 13.19 2.72
CA ARG A 126 -8.86 14.59 2.77
C ARG A 126 -9.92 15.62 3.11
N PRO A 127 -11.04 15.72 2.37
CA PRO A 127 -12.09 16.72 2.61
C PRO A 127 -13.02 16.37 3.78
N THR A 128 -12.97 15.15 4.31
CA THR A 128 -13.93 14.66 5.30
C THR A 128 -13.79 15.37 6.64
N ASP A 129 -14.92 15.71 7.24
CA ASP A 129 -14.96 16.33 8.56
C ASP A 129 -14.49 15.38 9.65
N ILE A 130 -13.71 15.88 10.60
CA ILE A 130 -13.15 15.12 11.71
C ILE A 130 -14.20 14.51 12.62
N SER A 131 -15.39 15.12 12.71
CA SER A 131 -16.50 14.65 13.54
C SER A 131 -17.05 13.28 13.08
N LEU A 132 -16.70 12.84 11.87
CA LEU A 132 -17.06 11.53 11.36
C LEU A 132 -16.27 10.39 12.04
N PHE A 133 -15.11 10.72 12.60
CA PHE A 133 -14.20 9.77 13.22
C PHE A 133 -14.39 9.71 14.74
N GLU A 134 -14.46 8.50 15.28
CA GLU A 134 -14.67 8.26 16.70
C GLU A 134 -13.57 8.90 17.58
N TYR A 135 -12.33 8.87 17.09
CA TYR A 135 -11.16 9.47 17.74
C TYR A 135 -10.68 10.74 16.99
N GLY A 136 -11.59 11.41 16.31
CA GLY A 136 -11.38 12.73 15.73
C GLY A 136 -10.21 12.81 14.76
N GLU A 137 -9.37 13.82 14.97
CA GLU A 137 -8.26 14.16 14.09
C GLU A 137 -7.16 13.07 14.06
N GLU A 138 -6.88 12.45 15.20
CA GLU A 138 -5.84 11.42 15.30
C GLU A 138 -6.16 10.21 14.42
N GLU A 139 -7.37 9.72 14.48
CA GLU A 139 -7.82 8.61 13.64
C GLU A 139 -7.78 8.95 12.16
N LYS A 140 -8.35 10.11 11.80
CA LYS A 140 -8.34 10.59 10.41
C LYS A 140 -6.92 10.68 9.87
N ASN A 141 -6.04 11.36 10.59
CA ASN A 141 -4.67 11.59 10.19
C ASN A 141 -3.87 10.28 10.10
N LEU A 142 -4.06 9.35 11.04
CA LEU A 142 -3.39 8.06 11.02
C LEU A 142 -3.78 7.24 9.78
N ILE A 143 -5.07 7.12 9.47
CA ILE A 143 -5.56 6.42 8.28
C ILE A 143 -4.96 7.05 7.01
N TYR A 144 -4.93 8.38 6.96
CA TYR A 144 -4.38 9.13 5.84
C TYR A 144 -2.88 8.89 5.64
N ALA A 145 -2.10 8.98 6.72
CA ALA A 145 -0.65 8.80 6.66
C ALA A 145 -0.25 7.36 6.32
N GLU A 146 -0.97 6.36 6.84
CA GLU A 146 -0.77 4.96 6.44
C GLU A 146 -1.08 4.75 4.96
N ALA A 147 -2.17 5.33 4.45
CA ALA A 147 -2.53 5.21 3.04
C ALA A 147 -1.48 5.82 2.11
N LEU A 148 -0.94 7.00 2.44
CA LEU A 148 0.16 7.62 1.70
C LEU A 148 1.42 6.75 1.69
N SER A 149 1.78 6.23 2.86
CA SER A 149 2.97 5.41 3.04
C SER A 149 2.88 4.08 2.28
N LEU A 150 1.71 3.43 2.30
CA LEU A 150 1.44 2.21 1.54
C LEU A 150 1.43 2.47 0.04
N ARG A 151 0.93 3.65 -0.41
CA ARG A 151 0.99 4.06 -1.81
C ARG A 151 2.43 4.25 -2.29
N ALA A 152 3.24 4.91 -1.49
CA ALA A 152 4.66 5.08 -1.74
C ALA A 152 5.39 3.74 -1.82
N MET A 153 5.13 2.82 -0.89
CA MET A 153 5.71 1.48 -0.85
C MET A 153 5.38 0.68 -2.11
N MET A 154 4.09 0.64 -2.48
CA MET A 154 3.66 -0.15 -3.64
C MET A 154 4.21 0.40 -4.95
N HIS A 155 4.19 1.73 -5.12
CA HIS A 155 4.81 2.38 -6.28
C HIS A 155 6.31 2.10 -6.36
N PHE A 156 7.03 2.21 -5.25
CA PHE A 156 8.47 1.97 -5.22
C PHE A 156 8.83 0.53 -5.58
N ASP A 157 8.08 -0.45 -5.09
CA ASP A 157 8.34 -1.85 -5.42
C ASP A 157 8.00 -2.15 -6.89
N LEU A 158 6.93 -1.57 -7.45
CA LEU A 158 6.65 -1.65 -8.89
C LEU A 158 7.77 -1.00 -9.72
N LEU A 159 8.26 0.18 -9.31
CA LEU A 159 9.39 0.83 -10.00
C LEU A 159 10.60 -0.09 -10.06
N ARG A 160 10.97 -0.71 -8.94
CA ARG A 160 12.15 -1.60 -8.86
C ARG A 160 12.02 -2.87 -9.69
N LEU A 161 10.79 -3.36 -9.89
CA LEU A 161 10.53 -4.57 -10.67
C LEU A 161 10.41 -4.30 -12.17
N PHE A 162 9.86 -3.17 -12.56
CA PHE A 162 9.45 -2.90 -13.95
C PHE A 162 10.21 -1.77 -14.64
N ALA A 163 11.21 -1.18 -13.98
CA ALA A 163 12.08 -0.18 -14.56
C ALA A 163 13.56 -0.52 -14.35
N PRO A 164 14.46 -0.05 -15.22
CA PRO A 164 15.90 -0.08 -14.93
C PRO A 164 16.23 0.69 -13.65
N ALA A 165 17.32 0.28 -12.98
CA ALA A 165 17.80 1.00 -11.82
C ALA A 165 18.11 2.48 -12.16
N THR A 166 17.93 3.37 -11.20
CA THR A 166 18.21 4.81 -11.35
C THR A 166 19.61 5.07 -11.90
N ALA A 167 20.60 4.31 -11.43
CA ALA A 167 21.98 4.42 -11.91
C ALA A 167 22.14 4.08 -13.42
N THR A 168 21.22 3.33 -14.00
CA THR A 168 21.27 2.90 -15.40
C THR A 168 20.59 3.89 -16.33
N ASN A 169 19.39 4.35 -15.99
CA ASN A 169 18.63 5.30 -16.82
C ASN A 169 17.65 6.14 -15.97
N PRO A 170 18.11 7.20 -15.30
CA PRO A 170 17.27 8.05 -14.45
C PRO A 170 16.21 8.85 -15.23
N SER A 171 16.47 9.18 -16.49
CA SER A 171 15.58 9.97 -17.35
C SER A 171 14.62 9.13 -18.19
N GLY A 172 14.73 7.81 -18.17
CA GLY A 172 13.80 6.94 -18.88
C GLY A 172 12.43 6.91 -18.22
N ALA A 173 11.36 6.89 -19.02
CA ALA A 173 9.98 6.85 -18.57
C ALA A 173 9.40 5.44 -18.79
N TYR A 174 9.12 4.73 -17.71
CA TYR A 174 8.72 3.32 -17.76
C TYR A 174 7.34 3.04 -17.20
N LEU A 175 6.97 3.68 -16.08
CA LEU A 175 5.73 3.45 -15.38
C LEU A 175 4.96 4.76 -15.15
N PRO A 176 3.61 4.71 -15.13
CA PRO A 176 2.82 5.83 -14.65
C PRO A 176 2.84 5.89 -13.12
N TYR A 177 3.03 7.06 -12.53
CA TYR A 177 2.75 7.29 -11.13
C TYR A 177 1.29 7.72 -10.99
N ARG A 178 0.48 6.88 -10.37
CA ARG A 178 -0.95 7.13 -10.21
C ARG A 178 -1.23 7.70 -8.82
N ASP A 179 -1.56 8.97 -8.76
CA ASP A 179 -1.88 9.70 -7.54
C ASP A 179 -3.36 10.10 -7.42
N LYS A 180 -4.19 9.65 -8.39
CA LYS A 180 -5.63 9.87 -8.43
C LYS A 180 -6.41 8.59 -8.71
N TYR A 181 -7.62 8.54 -8.18
CA TYR A 181 -8.61 7.51 -8.49
C TYR A 181 -9.42 7.92 -9.73
N GLU A 182 -8.91 7.60 -10.89
CA GLU A 182 -9.54 7.93 -12.18
C GLU A 182 -9.24 6.84 -13.22
N ALA A 183 -10.15 6.68 -14.18
CA ALA A 183 -9.98 5.73 -15.29
C ALA A 183 -9.09 6.29 -16.42
N ALA A 184 -8.65 7.54 -16.32
CA ALA A 184 -7.82 8.17 -17.35
C ALA A 184 -6.48 7.46 -17.53
N VAL A 185 -5.98 7.46 -18.76
CA VAL A 185 -4.61 7.01 -19.06
C VAL A 185 -3.64 8.04 -18.49
N VAL A 186 -2.73 7.58 -17.63
CA VAL A 186 -1.68 8.42 -17.04
C VAL A 186 -0.38 8.16 -17.78
N GLU A 187 0.26 9.23 -18.24
CA GLU A 187 1.55 9.15 -18.91
C GLU A 187 2.63 8.58 -17.97
N LYS A 188 3.55 7.84 -18.57
CA LYS A 188 4.73 7.36 -17.85
C LYS A 188 5.62 8.54 -17.48
N CYS A 189 6.14 8.55 -16.26
CA CYS A 189 7.11 9.57 -15.84
C CYS A 189 8.54 9.01 -15.80
N THR A 190 9.51 9.89 -15.72
CA THR A 190 10.91 9.50 -15.59
C THR A 190 11.13 8.77 -14.25
N VAL A 191 12.17 7.94 -14.17
CA VAL A 191 12.54 7.27 -12.92
C VAL A 191 12.80 8.29 -11.81
N THR A 192 13.45 9.41 -12.14
CA THR A 192 13.70 10.50 -11.19
C THR A 192 12.40 11.11 -10.67
N ASP A 193 11.49 11.52 -11.55
CA ASP A 193 10.20 12.11 -11.15
C ASP A 193 9.34 11.13 -10.36
N PHE A 194 9.41 9.85 -10.73
CA PHE A 194 8.71 8.79 -10.02
C PHE A 194 9.19 8.68 -8.55
N ILE A 195 10.51 8.70 -8.34
CA ILE A 195 11.13 8.66 -7.02
C ILE A 195 10.77 9.91 -6.21
N GLU A 196 10.79 11.09 -6.82
CA GLU A 196 10.38 12.33 -6.15
C GLU A 196 8.94 12.29 -5.67
N LYS A 197 8.04 11.71 -6.45
CA LYS A 197 6.64 11.50 -6.05
C LYS A 197 6.51 10.49 -4.92
N VAL A 198 7.28 9.39 -4.94
CA VAL A 198 7.34 8.44 -3.82
C VAL A 198 7.83 9.12 -2.54
N LEU A 199 8.90 9.91 -2.62
CA LEU A 199 9.43 10.66 -1.47
C LEU A 199 8.45 11.71 -0.97
N LYS A 200 7.69 12.36 -1.85
CA LYS A 200 6.65 13.32 -1.48
C LYS A 200 5.57 12.67 -0.61
N ASP A 201 5.07 11.51 -1.00
CA ASP A 201 4.07 10.78 -0.20
C ASP A 201 4.60 10.41 1.18
N LEU A 202 5.86 9.97 1.27
CA LEU A 202 6.51 9.65 2.55
C LEU A 202 6.71 10.89 3.42
N LEU A 203 7.13 12.01 2.83
CA LEU A 203 7.32 13.27 3.58
C LEU A 203 6.00 13.82 4.11
N GLU A 204 4.91 13.71 3.35
CA GLU A 204 3.58 14.14 3.79
C GLU A 204 3.05 13.28 4.96
N ALA A 205 3.40 12.00 5.01
CA ALA A 205 3.01 11.09 6.09
C ALA A 205 3.92 11.17 7.34
N GLU A 206 5.16 11.64 7.19
CA GLU A 206 6.23 11.48 8.19
C GLU A 206 5.91 12.12 9.54
N ASP A 207 5.51 13.38 9.55
CA ASP A 207 5.23 14.10 10.81
C ASP A 207 4.00 13.53 11.53
N ILE A 208 3.01 13.06 10.79
CA ILE A 208 1.80 12.45 11.35
C ILE A 208 2.17 11.14 12.07
N LEU A 209 2.89 10.26 11.38
CA LEU A 209 3.29 8.97 11.96
C LEU A 209 4.28 9.15 13.09
N ARG A 210 5.25 10.08 12.97
CA ARG A 210 6.20 10.39 14.04
C ARG A 210 5.46 10.85 15.29
N LYS A 211 4.58 11.82 15.15
CA LYS A 211 3.82 12.35 16.28
C LYS A 211 3.01 11.25 16.96
N PHE A 212 2.22 10.49 16.22
CA PHE A 212 1.38 9.44 16.78
C PHE A 212 2.22 8.33 17.44
N ASP A 213 3.21 7.80 16.74
CA ASP A 213 3.94 6.60 17.15
C ASP A 213 5.05 6.87 18.18
N THR A 214 5.52 8.11 18.36
CA THR A 214 6.66 8.41 19.23
C THR A 214 6.42 9.47 20.28
N GLU A 215 5.39 10.29 20.13
CA GLU A 215 5.08 11.39 21.06
C GLU A 215 3.77 11.14 21.79
N ASP A 216 2.67 10.96 21.04
CA ASP A 216 1.32 10.84 21.63
C ASP A 216 1.07 9.43 22.18
N HIS A 217 1.43 8.37 21.42
CA HIS A 217 1.13 6.96 21.77
C HIS A 217 2.33 6.03 21.54
N PRO A 218 3.49 6.28 22.18
CA PRO A 218 4.68 5.44 22.00
C PRO A 218 4.42 3.99 22.47
N GLU A 219 3.52 3.77 23.44
CA GLU A 219 3.12 2.45 23.92
C GLU A 219 2.49 1.58 22.83
N ALA A 220 1.84 2.17 21.83
CA ALA A 220 1.24 1.44 20.70
C ALA A 220 2.26 0.67 19.86
N MET A 221 3.53 1.07 19.94
CA MET A 221 4.65 0.45 19.23
C MET A 221 5.26 -0.73 20.00
N TYR A 222 4.91 -0.89 21.28
CA TYR A 222 5.50 -1.93 22.14
C TYR A 222 4.52 -3.05 22.39
N ALA A 223 5.05 -4.28 22.53
CA ALA A 223 4.28 -5.37 23.08
C ALA A 223 3.93 -5.06 24.54
N SER A 224 2.66 -5.20 24.90
CA SER A 224 2.27 -5.11 26.31
C SER A 224 3.01 -6.16 27.12
N GLN A 225 3.34 -5.82 28.36
CA GLN A 225 4.11 -6.64 29.33
C GLN A 225 3.36 -7.92 29.78
N MET A 226 2.53 -8.51 28.95
CA MET A 226 1.76 -9.70 29.31
C MET A 226 2.61 -10.95 29.52
N TYR A 227 3.89 -10.90 29.14
CA TYR A 227 4.89 -11.91 29.48
C TYR A 227 6.14 -11.20 29.98
N GLU A 228 6.59 -11.55 31.20
CA GLU A 228 7.92 -11.22 31.70
C GLU A 228 8.96 -11.68 30.65
N PRO A 229 9.57 -10.80 29.90
CA PRO A 229 10.38 -11.24 28.78
C PRO A 229 11.77 -11.61 29.29
N THR A 230 12.23 -12.80 28.93
CA THR A 230 13.66 -13.07 28.99
C THR A 230 14.39 -12.15 28.00
N PRO A 231 15.62 -11.71 28.27
CA PRO A 231 16.37 -10.79 27.42
C PRO A 231 16.43 -11.20 25.92
N GLU A 232 16.38 -12.50 25.63
CA GLU A 232 16.41 -13.06 24.28
C GLU A 232 15.07 -12.95 23.54
N TRP A 233 13.96 -12.98 24.26
CA TRP A 233 12.62 -12.84 23.68
C TRP A 233 12.28 -11.40 23.33
N ASN A 234 12.76 -10.42 24.08
CA ASN A 234 12.49 -8.99 23.89
C ASN A 234 12.88 -8.47 22.51
N ALA A 235 13.95 -8.99 21.93
CA ALA A 235 14.42 -8.53 20.62
C ALA A 235 13.53 -9.00 19.45
N ARG A 236 12.83 -10.14 19.59
CA ARG A 236 12.01 -10.74 18.52
C ARG A 236 10.55 -10.31 18.53
N TYR A 237 10.02 -9.90 19.66
CA TYR A 237 8.57 -9.68 19.85
C TYR A 237 8.18 -8.24 20.17
N ARG A 238 9.09 -7.30 20.13
CA ARG A 238 8.83 -5.88 20.43
C ARG A 238 7.82 -5.22 19.51
N PHE A 239 7.70 -5.73 18.30
CA PHE A 239 6.72 -5.27 17.33
C PHE A 239 5.54 -6.24 17.21
N ASN A 240 5.47 -7.20 18.10
CA ASN A 240 4.50 -8.25 18.01
C ASN A 240 3.30 -7.93 18.90
N SER A 241 2.22 -7.69 18.25
CA SER A 241 0.88 -7.93 18.73
C SER A 241 0.52 -7.43 20.13
N GLY A 242 -0.43 -6.56 20.21
CA GLY A 242 -1.21 -6.36 21.41
C GLY A 242 -0.74 -5.26 22.34
N SER A 243 0.09 -4.34 21.89
CA SER A 243 0.10 -3.03 22.52
C SER A 243 -1.24 -2.39 22.22
N TYR A 244 -2.06 -2.23 23.21
CA TYR A 244 -3.26 -1.44 23.11
C TYR A 244 -3.04 -0.11 23.83
N ILE A 245 -3.69 0.89 23.33
CA ILE A 245 -3.80 2.18 23.95
C ILE A 245 -5.07 2.09 24.79
N ASP A 246 -4.95 2.25 26.11
CA ASP A 246 -6.04 1.93 27.05
C ASP A 246 -7.36 2.62 26.73
N ASP A 247 -7.30 3.88 26.27
CA ASP A 247 -8.47 4.69 25.96
C ASP A 247 -8.87 4.70 24.49
N MET A 248 -8.22 3.89 23.64
CA MET A 248 -8.50 3.83 22.20
C MET A 248 -8.93 2.44 21.78
N GLY A 249 -9.80 2.38 20.76
CA GLY A 249 -10.36 1.11 20.28
C GLY A 249 -9.35 0.22 19.54
N ALA A 250 -9.77 -1.02 19.28
CA ALA A 250 -8.94 -2.06 18.68
C ALA A 250 -8.31 -1.68 17.33
N PHE A 251 -8.80 -0.66 16.63
CA PHE A 251 -8.21 -0.15 15.40
C PHE A 251 -6.78 0.38 15.59
N PHE A 252 -6.49 0.95 16.77
CA PHE A 252 -5.17 1.52 17.07
C PHE A 252 -4.20 0.49 17.65
N TRP A 253 -4.70 -0.70 17.99
CA TRP A 253 -3.85 -1.77 18.43
C TRP A 253 -2.96 -2.29 17.29
N TYR A 254 -1.91 -3.01 17.62
CA TYR A 254 -1.02 -3.63 16.63
C TYR A 254 -0.25 -2.66 15.73
N ARG A 255 0.02 -1.44 16.21
CA ARG A 255 0.82 -0.47 15.46
C ARG A 255 2.18 -1.03 15.04
N GLY A 256 2.77 -1.91 15.86
CA GLY A 256 4.06 -2.54 15.57
C GLY A 256 4.09 -3.40 14.29
N ILE A 257 2.94 -3.89 13.83
CA ILE A 257 2.83 -4.73 12.61
C ILE A 257 2.15 -4.01 11.44
N ARG A 258 1.62 -2.81 11.64
CA ARG A 258 1.09 -1.95 10.59
C ARG A 258 2.19 -1.02 10.08
N PHE A 259 1.88 -0.28 8.99
CA PHE A 259 2.83 0.71 8.49
C PHE A 259 2.95 1.86 9.49
N ASN A 260 4.04 1.91 10.22
CA ASN A 260 4.32 2.83 11.32
C ASN A 260 5.52 3.73 10.97
N TYR A 261 5.87 4.63 11.88
CA TYR A 261 6.97 5.57 11.67
C TYR A 261 8.32 4.89 11.39
N LEU A 262 8.62 3.78 12.07
CA LEU A 262 9.87 3.04 11.81
C LEU A 262 9.88 2.39 10.43
N ALA A 263 8.74 1.87 9.97
CA ALA A 263 8.57 1.35 8.62
C ALA A 263 8.76 2.46 7.57
N LEU A 264 8.21 3.66 7.83
CA LEU A 264 8.38 4.84 6.97
C LEU A 264 9.86 5.21 6.86
N LEU A 265 10.57 5.35 7.96
CA LEU A 265 12.01 5.68 7.95
C LEU A 265 12.84 4.63 7.21
N GLY A 266 12.54 3.34 7.41
CA GLY A 266 13.19 2.25 6.70
C GLY A 266 12.94 2.31 5.19
N LEU A 267 11.71 2.57 4.77
CA LEU A 267 11.37 2.73 3.37
C LEU A 267 12.03 3.98 2.77
N LYS A 268 11.97 5.12 3.47
CA LYS A 268 12.60 6.37 3.04
C LYS A 268 14.11 6.21 2.82
N ALA A 269 14.80 5.53 3.75
CA ALA A 269 16.22 5.22 3.59
C ALA A 269 16.49 4.36 2.33
N ARG A 270 15.68 3.32 2.10
CA ARG A 270 15.78 2.44 0.91
C ARG A 270 15.54 3.20 -0.39
N VAL A 271 14.50 4.05 -0.44
CA VAL A 271 14.20 4.89 -1.61
C VAL A 271 15.34 5.85 -1.89
N CYS A 272 15.87 6.52 -0.86
CA CYS A 272 16.99 7.46 -1.01
C CYS A 272 18.28 6.77 -1.49
N ILE A 273 18.58 5.54 -1.02
CA ILE A 273 19.73 4.76 -1.53
C ILE A 273 19.51 4.43 -3.02
N TYR A 274 18.32 3.99 -3.38
CA TYR A 274 17.99 3.64 -4.76
C TYR A 274 18.02 4.86 -5.69
N ALA A 275 17.63 6.05 -5.19
CA ALA A 275 17.68 7.31 -5.90
C ALA A 275 19.10 7.74 -6.29
N GLY A 276 20.12 7.31 -5.55
CA GLY A 276 21.51 7.52 -5.86
C GLY A 276 22.20 8.61 -5.03
N PRO A 277 23.45 9.03 -5.40
CA PRO A 277 24.35 9.81 -4.57
C PRO A 277 23.78 11.13 -4.05
N ALA A 278 22.95 11.82 -4.82
CA ALA A 278 22.31 13.08 -4.40
C ALA A 278 21.43 12.91 -3.14
N TYR A 279 20.93 11.70 -2.89
CA TYR A 279 20.02 11.38 -1.79
C TYR A 279 20.67 10.63 -0.63
N TYR A 280 21.98 10.28 -0.69
CA TYR A 280 22.64 9.48 0.34
C TYR A 280 22.62 10.15 1.71
N LYS A 281 22.70 11.49 1.76
CA LYS A 281 22.57 12.21 3.03
C LYS A 281 21.19 12.04 3.67
N ASN A 282 20.13 12.01 2.86
CA ASN A 282 18.77 11.79 3.33
C ASN A 282 18.58 10.33 3.79
N ALA A 283 19.20 9.38 3.09
CA ALA A 283 19.21 7.97 3.50
C ALA A 283 19.90 7.79 4.85
N GLU A 284 21.09 8.40 5.04
CA GLU A 284 21.82 8.39 6.30
C GLU A 284 21.01 8.99 7.44
N THR A 285 20.36 10.13 7.21
CA THR A 285 19.51 10.79 8.20
C THR A 285 18.36 9.89 8.62
N ALA A 286 17.59 9.35 7.67
CA ALA A 286 16.47 8.46 7.97
C ALA A 286 16.93 7.18 8.70
N ALA A 287 18.05 6.58 8.29
CA ALA A 287 18.59 5.39 8.95
C ALA A 287 19.07 5.66 10.38
N LYS A 288 19.71 6.81 10.62
CA LYS A 288 20.12 7.23 11.97
C LYS A 288 18.91 7.50 12.87
N GLU A 289 17.91 8.15 12.34
CA GLU A 289 16.68 8.41 13.07
C GLU A 289 15.94 7.12 13.42
N LEU A 290 15.80 6.20 12.45
CA LEU A 290 15.27 4.86 12.70
C LEU A 290 16.02 4.15 13.83
N TYR A 291 17.34 4.16 13.76
CA TYR A 291 18.20 3.54 14.79
C TYR A 291 18.00 4.19 16.16
N ASN A 292 18.04 5.52 16.23
CA ASN A 292 17.93 6.26 17.50
C ASN A 292 16.53 6.07 18.11
N THR A 293 15.48 6.20 17.33
CA THR A 293 14.10 6.00 17.78
C THR A 293 13.89 4.58 18.33
N TYR A 294 14.37 3.57 17.61
CA TYR A 294 14.34 2.19 18.07
C TYR A 294 15.11 1.98 19.39
N TYR A 295 16.29 2.56 19.52
CA TYR A 295 17.13 2.38 20.71
C TYR A 295 16.71 3.23 21.91
N GLN A 296 16.25 4.46 21.70
CA GLN A 296 15.72 5.31 22.78
C GLN A 296 14.51 4.66 23.41
N GLN A 297 13.65 4.11 22.62
CA GLN A 297 12.51 3.35 23.09
C GLN A 297 12.95 2.11 23.88
N LYS A 298 14.03 1.45 23.50
CA LYS A 298 14.60 0.32 24.21
C LYS A 298 15.14 0.64 25.59
N THR A 299 15.59 1.87 25.81
CA THR A 299 16.22 2.31 27.07
C THR A 299 15.23 2.92 28.05
N ALA A 300 14.10 3.42 27.60
CA ALA A 300 13.03 3.94 28.44
C ALA A 300 12.34 2.84 29.27
N ASP A 301 12.41 1.57 28.82
CA ASP A 301 11.84 0.40 29.50
C ASP A 301 12.82 -0.28 30.48
N ARG A 302 13.97 0.35 30.79
CA ARG A 302 14.94 -0.13 31.80
C ARG A 302 15.00 0.79 33.02
#